data_c4d1b2e168a32c1dc9ee6952a1462f17
#
_entry.id   c4d1b2e168a32c1dc9ee6952a1462f17
#
_cell.length_a   1.000
_cell.length_b   1.000
_cell.length_c   1.000
_cell.angle_alpha   90.00
_cell.angle_beta   90.00
_cell.angle_gamma   90.00
#
_symmetry.space_group_name_H-M   'P 1'
#
loop_
_entity.id
_entity.type
_entity.pdbx_description
1 polymer ?
#
loop_
_entity_poly.entity_id
_entity_poly.type
_entity_poly.pdbx_seq_one_letter_code
_entity_poly.pdbx_strand_id
1 'polypeptide(L)'
;MKIVIAPDSFKESLTALEVANAIETGFKRIFPNAEYVKLPMADGGEGTVQSLVDATQGRLIETEVTAPLGNQVKSFFGLSGDGKTAIIEMAAASGLHLVPMDKRNPCQTTSFGTGELIKQALNLGVQHIILGIGGSATNDAGAGMLQALGLRLLDKNGQSIGFGGAALSNLAEIQMADLDPRLQHVQIEVACDVNNPLCGERGASAIFGPQKGATPEMVKELDEALAHFAKIAERDCGKQIKEQPGAGAAGGMGGGLLLLPNVQLKAGVQIVLDNLKLAEQVKEADLVITGEGRMDAQSILGKTPIGVARTAKQFNKPVIAIVGCLREDYEVVYEHGIDAVFPIIRNLGDLPTILKQGEQNLISTAQNVARLLSLK
;
A
#
# COMPACT_ATOMS: atom_id res chain seq x y z
N MET A 1 -15.80 25.20 15.68
CA MET A 1 -15.99 24.23 14.59
C MET A 1 -14.65 23.59 14.29
N LYS A 2 -14.58 22.27 14.37
CA LYS A 2 -13.39 21.47 14.03
C LYS A 2 -13.69 20.66 12.75
N ILE A 3 -12.87 20.81 11.74
CA ILE A 3 -13.01 20.15 10.44
C ILE A 3 -11.82 19.21 10.23
N VAL A 4 -12.07 17.92 10.09
CA VAL A 4 -11.05 16.92 9.74
C VAL A 4 -11.08 16.73 8.23
N ILE A 5 -9.92 16.89 7.59
CA ILE A 5 -9.73 16.76 6.14
C ILE A 5 -8.81 15.57 5.89
N ALA A 6 -9.38 14.46 5.44
CA ALA A 6 -8.72 13.17 5.28
C ALA A 6 -8.90 12.60 3.85
N PRO A 7 -8.32 13.24 2.82
CA PRO A 7 -8.44 12.83 1.43
C PRO A 7 -7.34 11.84 1.03
N ASP A 8 -7.60 11.08 -0.02
CA ASP A 8 -6.58 10.42 -0.84
C ASP A 8 -6.02 11.39 -1.89
N SER A 9 -4.97 10.99 -2.57
CA SER A 9 -4.39 11.69 -3.71
C SER A 9 -5.36 11.71 -4.91
N PHE A 10 -5.27 12.77 -5.73
CA PHE A 10 -5.90 12.80 -7.05
C PHE A 10 -4.81 12.41 -8.05
N LYS A 11 -4.74 11.11 -8.37
CA LYS A 11 -3.70 10.53 -9.23
C LYS A 11 -3.44 11.38 -10.47
N GLU A 12 -2.18 11.56 -10.83
CA GLU A 12 -1.70 12.37 -11.95
C GLU A 12 -1.98 13.89 -11.81
N SER A 13 -2.54 14.35 -10.68
CA SER A 13 -2.89 15.76 -10.46
C SER A 13 -2.37 16.33 -9.14
N LEU A 14 -2.80 15.79 -7.99
CA LEU A 14 -2.48 16.34 -6.67
C LEU A 14 -2.13 15.20 -5.68
N THR A 15 -1.11 15.42 -4.86
CA THR A 15 -0.84 14.58 -3.69
C THR A 15 -1.95 14.72 -2.64
N ALA A 16 -2.07 13.78 -1.72
CA ALA A 16 -3.09 13.84 -0.66
C ALA A 16 -2.94 15.10 0.22
N LEU A 17 -1.70 15.55 0.46
CA LEU A 17 -1.44 16.79 1.21
C LEU A 17 -1.88 18.04 0.43
N GLU A 18 -1.60 18.09 -0.87
CA GLU A 18 -2.06 19.20 -1.74
C GLU A 18 -3.58 19.25 -1.80
N VAL A 19 -4.26 18.10 -1.91
CA VAL A 19 -5.71 18.00 -1.82
C VAL A 19 -6.23 18.55 -0.49
N ALA A 20 -5.63 18.14 0.63
CA ALA A 20 -6.03 18.64 1.95
C ALA A 20 -5.81 20.14 2.10
N ASN A 21 -4.70 20.68 1.59
CA ASN A 21 -4.40 22.12 1.61
C ASN A 21 -5.37 22.94 0.75
N ALA A 22 -5.73 22.43 -0.42
CA ALA A 22 -6.68 23.10 -1.31
C ALA A 22 -8.09 23.15 -0.69
N ILE A 23 -8.54 22.06 -0.06
CA ILE A 23 -9.82 22.01 0.68
C ILE A 23 -9.80 23.03 1.84
N GLU A 24 -8.76 23.03 2.67
CA GLU A 24 -8.58 23.99 3.76
C GLU A 24 -8.64 25.43 3.23
N THR A 25 -7.92 25.72 2.15
CA THR A 25 -7.90 27.06 1.53
C THR A 25 -9.30 27.51 1.12
N GLY A 26 -10.09 26.63 0.51
CA GLY A 26 -11.47 26.94 0.12
C GLY A 26 -12.37 27.20 1.33
N PHE A 27 -12.31 26.33 2.33
CA PHE A 27 -13.12 26.43 3.55
C PHE A 27 -12.76 27.63 4.41
N LYS A 28 -11.48 27.99 4.56
CA LYS A 28 -11.02 29.15 5.33
C LYS A 28 -11.57 30.48 4.86
N ARG A 29 -11.94 30.61 3.58
CA ARG A 29 -12.57 31.81 3.05
C ARG A 29 -13.96 32.07 3.64
N ILE A 30 -14.61 31.02 4.16
CA ILE A 30 -15.97 31.09 4.74
C ILE A 30 -15.93 30.86 6.26
N PHE A 31 -15.10 29.95 6.72
CA PHE A 31 -14.92 29.60 8.14
C PHE A 31 -13.48 29.89 8.61
N PRO A 32 -13.06 31.19 8.66
CA PRO A 32 -11.66 31.54 8.96
C PRO A 32 -11.21 31.14 10.37
N ASN A 33 -12.15 30.98 11.31
CA ASN A 33 -11.89 30.65 12.71
C ASN A 33 -12.09 29.16 13.03
N ALA A 34 -12.33 28.29 12.04
CA ALA A 34 -12.42 26.87 12.26
C ALA A 34 -11.04 26.26 12.51
N GLU A 35 -11.00 25.22 13.34
CA GLU A 35 -9.83 24.36 13.50
C GLU A 35 -9.80 23.36 12.32
N TYR A 36 -8.67 23.28 11.63
CA TYR A 36 -8.47 22.38 10.51
C TYR A 36 -7.42 21.32 10.85
N VAL A 37 -7.83 20.05 10.86
CA VAL A 37 -6.93 18.91 11.04
C VAL A 37 -6.78 18.22 9.69
N LYS A 38 -5.58 18.27 9.11
CA LYS A 38 -5.28 17.63 7.83
C LYS A 38 -4.59 16.29 8.06
N LEU A 39 -5.16 15.26 7.50
CA LEU A 39 -4.67 13.88 7.56
C LEU A 39 -4.59 13.35 6.12
N PRO A 40 -3.49 13.61 5.39
CA PRO A 40 -3.29 13.02 4.07
C PRO A 40 -3.34 11.49 4.18
N MET A 41 -4.22 10.86 3.41
CA MET A 41 -4.51 9.43 3.46
C MET A 41 -3.93 8.69 2.26
N ALA A 42 -3.94 7.37 2.35
CA ALA A 42 -3.68 6.44 1.26
C ALA A 42 -4.37 5.10 1.54
N ASP A 43 -4.47 4.24 0.54
CA ASP A 43 -5.09 2.91 0.64
C ASP A 43 -4.09 1.75 0.81
N GLY A 44 -2.80 2.05 1.06
CA GLY A 44 -1.75 1.04 1.16
C GLY A 44 -1.04 0.73 -0.18
N GLY A 45 -1.51 1.36 -1.26
CA GLY A 45 -0.89 1.28 -2.59
C GLY A 45 0.16 2.36 -2.83
N GLU A 46 0.32 2.74 -4.10
CA GLU A 46 1.22 3.80 -4.55
C GLU A 46 0.90 5.14 -3.86
N GLY A 47 1.93 5.81 -3.36
CA GLY A 47 1.82 7.10 -2.66
C GLY A 47 1.61 6.98 -1.15
N THR A 48 1.51 5.77 -0.61
CA THR A 48 1.37 5.55 0.85
C THR A 48 2.58 6.08 1.62
N VAL A 49 3.80 5.87 1.10
CA VAL A 49 5.03 6.40 1.71
C VAL A 49 4.93 7.92 1.83
N GLN A 50 4.61 8.61 0.75
CA GLN A 50 4.54 10.08 0.74
C GLN A 50 3.46 10.58 1.70
N SER A 51 2.25 10.00 1.66
CA SER A 51 1.13 10.41 2.52
C SER A 51 1.45 10.26 4.00
N LEU A 52 2.04 9.14 4.42
CA LEU A 52 2.41 8.92 5.82
C LEU A 52 3.62 9.76 6.25
N VAL A 53 4.60 9.99 5.37
CA VAL A 53 5.72 10.90 5.62
C VAL A 53 5.20 12.33 5.84
N ASP A 54 4.33 12.81 4.97
CA ASP A 54 3.74 14.15 5.08
C ASP A 54 2.90 14.29 6.37
N ALA A 55 2.05 13.31 6.65
CA ALA A 55 1.17 13.34 7.82
C ALA A 55 1.94 13.25 9.15
N THR A 56 3.08 12.58 9.18
CA THR A 56 3.92 12.42 10.38
C THR A 56 5.05 13.43 10.48
N GLN A 57 5.16 14.38 9.52
CA GLN A 57 6.29 15.31 9.40
C GLN A 57 7.64 14.56 9.33
N GLY A 58 7.62 13.45 8.61
CA GLY A 58 8.75 12.56 8.42
C GLY A 58 9.68 13.00 7.28
N ARG A 59 10.49 12.05 6.81
CA ARG A 59 11.41 12.28 5.68
C ARG A 59 11.58 11.02 4.84
N LEU A 60 11.95 11.20 3.59
CA LEU A 60 12.39 10.12 2.71
C LEU A 60 13.85 9.78 2.98
N ILE A 61 14.16 8.49 2.96
CA ILE A 61 15.52 7.94 3.07
C ILE A 61 15.85 7.30 1.73
N GLU A 62 16.80 7.88 1.00
CA GLU A 62 17.30 7.33 -0.26
C GLU A 62 18.36 6.26 -0.02
N THR A 63 18.36 5.22 -0.83
CA THR A 63 19.32 4.11 -0.77
C THR A 63 19.47 3.44 -2.13
N GLU A 64 20.45 2.57 -2.28
CA GLU A 64 20.60 1.69 -3.43
C GLU A 64 20.31 0.25 -3.01
N VAL A 65 19.56 -0.47 -3.84
CA VAL A 65 19.14 -1.85 -3.59
C VAL A 65 19.14 -2.67 -4.87
N THR A 66 19.03 -3.97 -4.71
CA THR A 66 18.93 -4.92 -5.82
C THR A 66 17.55 -4.84 -6.49
N ALA A 67 17.50 -4.50 -7.77
CA ALA A 67 16.30 -4.50 -8.60
C ALA A 67 15.83 -5.92 -8.93
N PRO A 68 14.61 -6.10 -9.51
CA PRO A 68 14.07 -7.43 -9.84
C PRO A 68 14.96 -8.25 -10.78
N LEU A 69 15.74 -7.60 -11.64
CA LEU A 69 16.66 -8.24 -12.58
C LEU A 69 18.08 -8.46 -12.01
N GLY A 70 18.32 -8.18 -10.72
CA GLY A 70 19.59 -8.37 -10.05
C GLY A 70 20.60 -7.21 -10.18
N ASN A 71 20.30 -6.18 -10.94
CA ASN A 71 21.11 -4.96 -11.01
C ASN A 71 20.78 -4.01 -9.83
N GLN A 72 21.68 -3.05 -9.55
CA GLN A 72 21.44 -2.02 -8.55
C GLN A 72 20.48 -0.95 -9.08
N VAL A 73 19.61 -0.45 -8.21
CA VAL A 73 18.67 0.64 -8.48
C VAL A 73 18.60 1.60 -7.30
N LYS A 74 18.45 2.88 -7.57
CA LYS A 74 18.10 3.87 -6.55
C LYS A 74 16.67 3.62 -6.08
N SER A 75 16.50 3.59 -4.79
CA SER A 75 15.24 3.34 -4.11
C SER A 75 15.10 4.24 -2.89
N PHE A 76 13.96 4.19 -2.23
CA PHE A 76 13.69 4.98 -1.04
C PHE A 76 12.65 4.31 -0.15
N PHE A 77 12.60 4.77 1.09
CA PHE A 77 11.50 4.51 2.03
C PHE A 77 11.26 5.73 2.91
N GLY A 78 10.09 5.79 3.53
CA GLY A 78 9.74 6.85 4.48
C GLY A 78 10.19 6.52 5.90
N LEU A 79 10.57 7.55 6.65
CA LEU A 79 10.77 7.48 8.08
C LEU A 79 9.85 8.49 8.74
N SER A 80 9.04 8.06 9.72
CA SER A 80 8.15 8.95 10.48
C SER A 80 8.91 10.05 11.21
N GLY A 81 8.25 11.15 11.55
CA GLY A 81 8.87 12.29 12.22
C GLY A 81 9.49 11.96 13.59
N ASP A 82 8.96 10.97 14.29
CA ASP A 82 9.52 10.48 15.55
C ASP A 82 10.67 9.45 15.36
N GLY A 83 10.95 9.08 14.11
CA GLY A 83 12.01 8.13 13.75
C GLY A 83 11.73 6.67 14.10
N LYS A 84 10.52 6.31 14.51
CA LYS A 84 10.21 4.97 15.03
C LYS A 84 9.55 4.05 14.01
N THR A 85 8.93 4.62 12.97
CA THR A 85 8.21 3.86 11.95
C THR A 85 8.87 4.05 10.59
N ALA A 86 9.21 2.95 9.91
CA ALA A 86 9.56 2.96 8.50
C ALA A 86 8.33 2.63 7.65
N ILE A 87 8.16 3.35 6.56
CA ILE A 87 7.10 3.14 5.57
C ILE A 87 7.77 2.73 4.27
N ILE A 88 7.55 1.50 3.83
CA ILE A 88 8.21 0.88 2.69
C ILE A 88 7.16 0.50 1.65
N GLU A 89 7.32 0.96 0.42
CA GLU A 89 6.64 0.39 -0.74
C GLU A 89 7.57 -0.62 -1.39
N MET A 90 7.21 -1.90 -1.37
CA MET A 90 7.98 -2.98 -1.98
C MET A 90 8.29 -2.67 -3.45
N ALA A 91 7.37 -2.03 -4.16
CA ALA A 91 7.54 -1.67 -5.56
C ALA A 91 8.73 -0.75 -5.83
N ALA A 92 9.18 0.04 -4.84
CA ALA A 92 10.36 0.89 -4.98
C ALA A 92 11.67 0.08 -5.19
N ALA A 93 11.69 -1.21 -4.81
CA ALA A 93 12.83 -2.11 -4.99
C ALA A 93 12.51 -3.32 -5.90
N SER A 94 11.27 -3.84 -5.84
CA SER A 94 10.88 -5.09 -6.50
C SER A 94 9.65 -4.92 -7.40
N GLY A 95 9.40 -3.69 -7.87
CA GLY A 95 8.21 -3.30 -8.63
C GLY A 95 8.27 -3.65 -10.11
N LEU A 96 7.08 -3.85 -10.69
CA LEU A 96 6.91 -4.18 -12.11
C LEU A 96 7.39 -3.07 -13.05
N HIS A 97 7.32 -1.80 -12.63
CA HIS A 97 7.80 -0.65 -13.40
C HIS A 97 9.33 -0.63 -13.57
N LEU A 98 10.07 -1.35 -12.71
CA LEU A 98 11.54 -1.50 -12.82
C LEU A 98 11.95 -2.54 -13.87
N VAL A 99 10.99 -3.28 -14.44
CA VAL A 99 11.25 -4.34 -15.42
C VAL A 99 10.66 -3.94 -16.76
N PRO A 100 11.52 -3.71 -17.79
CA PRO A 100 11.06 -3.49 -19.16
C PRO A 100 10.12 -4.61 -19.61
N MET A 101 9.12 -4.27 -20.42
CA MET A 101 8.05 -5.21 -20.80
C MET A 101 8.60 -6.48 -21.47
N ASP A 102 9.62 -6.33 -22.33
CA ASP A 102 10.30 -7.41 -23.03
C ASP A 102 11.19 -8.30 -22.14
N LYS A 103 11.47 -7.86 -20.91
CA LYS A 103 12.30 -8.59 -19.94
C LYS A 103 11.50 -9.14 -18.75
N ARG A 104 10.18 -9.01 -18.79
CA ARG A 104 9.31 -9.54 -17.73
C ARG A 104 9.33 -11.08 -17.73
N ASN A 105 9.86 -11.64 -16.66
CA ASN A 105 9.92 -13.09 -16.46
C ASN A 105 9.91 -13.41 -14.95
N PRO A 106 8.75 -13.74 -14.36
CA PRO A 106 8.64 -14.00 -12.92
C PRO A 106 9.36 -15.28 -12.46
N CYS A 107 9.81 -16.14 -13.37
CA CYS A 107 10.69 -17.26 -13.04
C CYS A 107 12.08 -16.80 -12.57
N GLN A 108 12.51 -15.58 -12.95
CA GLN A 108 13.86 -15.07 -12.70
C GLN A 108 13.91 -13.82 -11.81
N THR A 109 12.81 -13.04 -11.73
CA THR A 109 12.80 -11.79 -10.96
C THR A 109 12.85 -12.05 -9.46
N THR A 110 13.64 -11.23 -8.74
CA THR A 110 13.89 -11.37 -7.30
C THR A 110 13.29 -10.26 -6.46
N SER A 111 12.84 -10.60 -5.27
CA SER A 111 12.40 -9.68 -4.22
C SER A 111 13.53 -9.24 -3.27
N PHE A 112 14.79 -9.53 -3.57
CA PHE A 112 15.93 -9.30 -2.67
C PHE A 112 16.02 -7.86 -2.18
N GLY A 113 15.84 -6.88 -3.08
CA GLY A 113 15.88 -5.45 -2.74
C GLY A 113 14.83 -5.02 -1.71
N THR A 114 13.69 -5.67 -1.66
CA THR A 114 12.70 -5.41 -0.60
C THR A 114 13.26 -5.76 0.78
N GLY A 115 13.99 -6.88 0.89
CA GLY A 115 14.67 -7.25 2.12
C GLY A 115 15.81 -6.29 2.49
N GLU A 116 16.51 -5.75 1.49
CA GLU A 116 17.53 -4.70 1.71
C GLU A 116 16.90 -3.41 2.26
N LEU A 117 15.73 -2.98 1.75
CA LEU A 117 15.00 -1.84 2.31
C LEU A 117 14.62 -2.06 3.77
N ILE A 118 14.08 -3.25 4.10
CA ILE A 118 13.77 -3.61 5.49
C ILE A 118 15.03 -3.57 6.36
N LYS A 119 16.14 -4.11 5.88
CA LYS A 119 17.43 -4.10 6.59
C LYS A 119 17.96 -2.68 6.84
N GLN A 120 17.82 -1.78 5.85
CA GLN A 120 18.17 -0.37 6.03
C GLN A 120 17.29 0.31 7.07
N ALA A 121 16.00 0.02 7.09
CA ALA A 121 15.10 0.53 8.14
C ALA A 121 15.52 0.02 9.54
N LEU A 122 15.85 -1.27 9.66
CA LEU A 122 16.36 -1.84 10.91
C LEU A 122 17.67 -1.17 11.37
N ASN A 123 18.55 -0.75 10.45
CA ASN A 123 19.78 -0.03 10.76
C ASN A 123 19.52 1.36 11.39
N LEU A 124 18.34 1.95 11.15
CA LEU A 124 17.91 3.20 11.77
C LEU A 124 17.25 3.00 13.14
N GLY A 125 17.09 1.75 13.58
CA GLY A 125 16.53 1.42 14.89
C GLY A 125 15.02 1.57 14.98
N VAL A 126 14.29 1.44 13.88
CA VAL A 126 12.83 1.50 13.87
C VAL A 126 12.21 0.38 14.70
N GLN A 127 11.05 0.65 15.27
CA GLN A 127 10.28 -0.30 16.09
C GLN A 127 9.07 -0.84 15.34
N HIS A 128 8.70 -0.18 14.23
CA HIS A 128 7.54 -0.51 13.43
C HIS A 128 7.87 -0.35 11.94
N ILE A 129 7.38 -1.27 11.11
CA ILE A 129 7.49 -1.22 9.66
C ILE A 129 6.10 -1.36 9.08
N ILE A 130 5.72 -0.41 8.24
CA ILE A 130 4.55 -0.49 7.36
C ILE A 130 5.07 -0.87 5.98
N LEU A 131 4.63 -2.00 5.46
CA LEU A 131 5.08 -2.54 4.19
C LEU A 131 3.92 -2.67 3.21
N GLY A 132 3.88 -1.80 2.20
CA GLY A 132 2.99 -1.95 1.04
C GLY A 132 3.56 -2.96 0.05
N ILE A 133 2.77 -3.97 -0.34
CA ILE A 133 3.23 -5.04 -1.24
C ILE A 133 2.58 -5.02 -2.63
N GLY A 134 1.89 -3.93 -2.99
CA GLY A 134 1.33 -3.74 -4.32
C GLY A 134 2.38 -3.57 -5.41
N GLY A 135 2.03 -3.84 -6.67
CA GLY A 135 2.85 -3.53 -7.85
C GLY A 135 4.07 -4.43 -8.09
N SER A 136 4.13 -5.65 -7.54
CA SER A 136 5.28 -6.56 -7.62
C SER A 136 5.62 -7.04 -9.03
N ALA A 137 6.92 -7.19 -9.32
CA ALA A 137 7.45 -7.88 -10.52
C ALA A 137 7.72 -9.37 -10.28
N THR A 138 7.65 -9.84 -9.04
CA THR A 138 8.18 -11.13 -8.58
C THR A 138 7.09 -12.18 -8.36
N ASN A 139 7.47 -13.45 -8.40
CA ASN A 139 6.63 -14.60 -8.03
C ASN A 139 7.45 -15.64 -7.26
N ASP A 140 8.28 -15.15 -6.35
CA ASP A 140 9.29 -15.91 -5.63
C ASP A 140 8.94 -16.18 -4.15
N ALA A 141 7.66 -16.07 -3.76
CA ALA A 141 7.22 -16.16 -2.37
C ALA A 141 7.96 -15.21 -1.41
N GLY A 142 8.56 -14.13 -1.92
CA GLY A 142 9.43 -13.28 -1.11
C GLY A 142 10.77 -13.93 -0.74
N ALA A 143 11.19 -14.99 -1.44
CA ALA A 143 12.43 -15.72 -1.13
C ALA A 143 13.65 -14.79 -1.15
N GLY A 144 13.78 -13.94 -2.17
CA GLY A 144 14.87 -12.97 -2.22
C GLY A 144 14.86 -12.03 -1.00
N MET A 145 13.71 -11.51 -0.62
CA MET A 145 13.54 -10.68 0.58
C MET A 145 14.01 -11.42 1.84
N LEU A 146 13.58 -12.66 2.01
CA LEU A 146 13.96 -13.50 3.14
C LEU A 146 15.47 -13.76 3.18
N GLN A 147 16.10 -14.02 2.03
CA GLN A 147 17.56 -14.19 1.91
C GLN A 147 18.32 -12.92 2.31
N ALA A 148 17.86 -11.75 1.89
CA ALA A 148 18.47 -10.46 2.29
C ALA A 148 18.38 -10.22 3.81
N LEU A 149 17.33 -10.75 4.47
CA LEU A 149 17.13 -10.67 5.90
C LEU A 149 17.86 -11.76 6.70
N GLY A 150 18.62 -12.63 6.00
CA GLY A 150 19.45 -13.66 6.63
C GLY A 150 18.85 -15.07 6.66
N LEU A 151 17.63 -15.26 6.15
CA LEU A 151 17.08 -16.61 6.03
C LEU A 151 17.90 -17.41 5.02
N ARG A 152 18.32 -18.60 5.37
CA ARG A 152 19.04 -19.49 4.44
C ARG A 152 18.06 -20.41 3.77
N LEU A 153 17.93 -20.27 2.45
CA LEU A 153 17.12 -21.12 1.59
C LEU A 153 18.08 -22.04 0.83
N LEU A 154 18.14 -23.31 1.20
CA LEU A 154 19.20 -24.24 0.76
C LEU A 154 18.66 -25.31 -0.17
N ASP A 155 19.47 -25.66 -1.17
CA ASP A 155 19.25 -26.83 -2.03
C ASP A 155 19.68 -28.14 -1.33
N LYS A 156 19.50 -29.26 -2.01
CA LYS A 156 19.89 -30.60 -1.52
C LYS A 156 21.40 -30.78 -1.25
N ASN A 157 22.24 -29.86 -1.76
CA ASN A 157 23.67 -29.87 -1.54
C ASN A 157 24.10 -28.90 -0.42
N GLY A 158 23.14 -28.25 0.25
CA GLY A 158 23.37 -27.24 1.30
C GLY A 158 23.84 -25.89 0.75
N GLN A 159 23.66 -25.66 -0.55
CA GLN A 159 23.97 -24.37 -1.18
C GLN A 159 22.72 -23.49 -1.25
N SER A 160 22.91 -22.16 -1.20
CA SER A 160 21.80 -21.22 -1.36
C SER A 160 21.15 -21.38 -2.73
N ILE A 161 19.81 -21.45 -2.78
CA ILE A 161 19.09 -21.40 -4.04
C ILE A 161 19.30 -20.04 -4.72
N GLY A 162 19.20 -20.00 -6.04
CA GLY A 162 19.29 -18.76 -6.80
C GLY A 162 18.07 -17.83 -6.61
N PHE A 163 18.05 -16.76 -7.38
CA PHE A 163 16.94 -15.83 -7.44
C PHE A 163 15.82 -16.32 -8.37
N GLY A 164 14.60 -15.80 -8.14
CA GLY A 164 13.44 -16.00 -8.98
C GLY A 164 12.53 -17.14 -8.54
N GLY A 165 11.30 -17.10 -9.04
CA GLY A 165 10.26 -18.06 -8.64
C GLY A 165 10.59 -19.51 -9.00
N ALA A 166 11.25 -19.76 -10.15
CA ALA A 166 11.65 -21.11 -10.56
C ALA A 166 12.69 -21.72 -9.62
N ALA A 167 13.53 -20.91 -8.97
CA ALA A 167 14.55 -21.40 -8.03
C ALA A 167 13.95 -22.11 -6.81
N LEU A 168 12.72 -21.80 -6.44
CA LEU A 168 12.01 -22.44 -5.32
C LEU A 168 11.84 -23.96 -5.52
N SER A 169 11.81 -24.43 -6.77
CA SER A 169 11.71 -25.87 -7.07
C SER A 169 12.94 -26.65 -6.58
N ASN A 170 14.08 -25.98 -6.38
CA ASN A 170 15.30 -26.59 -5.86
C ASN A 170 15.42 -26.52 -4.32
N LEU A 171 14.47 -25.85 -3.63
CA LEU A 171 14.52 -25.68 -2.19
C LEU A 171 14.43 -27.03 -1.48
N ALA A 172 15.38 -27.34 -0.62
CA ALA A 172 15.40 -28.55 0.19
C ALA A 172 15.28 -28.25 1.69
N GLU A 173 15.76 -27.09 2.16
CA GLU A 173 15.77 -26.75 3.57
C GLU A 173 15.67 -25.23 3.79
N ILE A 174 14.92 -24.81 4.83
CA ILE A 174 14.86 -23.44 5.34
C ILE A 174 15.51 -23.39 6.72
N GLN A 175 16.58 -22.60 6.85
CA GLN A 175 17.26 -22.36 8.13
C GLN A 175 17.04 -20.91 8.59
N MET A 176 16.51 -20.76 9.80
CA MET A 176 16.17 -19.44 10.39
C MET A 176 17.27 -18.90 11.34
N ALA A 177 18.34 -19.65 11.56
CA ALA A 177 19.35 -19.31 12.57
C ALA A 177 20.05 -17.98 12.32
N ASP A 178 20.24 -17.61 11.06
CA ASP A 178 20.93 -16.38 10.65
C ASP A 178 19.95 -15.22 10.34
N LEU A 179 18.64 -15.40 10.61
CA LEU A 179 17.66 -14.33 10.48
C LEU A 179 18.06 -13.14 11.37
N ASP A 180 17.95 -11.93 10.80
CA ASP A 180 18.31 -10.70 11.53
C ASP A 180 17.57 -10.63 12.88
N PRO A 181 18.29 -10.67 14.02
CA PRO A 181 17.68 -10.79 15.33
C PRO A 181 16.83 -9.57 15.72
N ARG A 182 17.03 -8.43 15.07
CA ARG A 182 16.25 -7.21 15.32
C ARG A 182 14.78 -7.37 14.95
N LEU A 183 14.46 -8.27 14.02
CA LEU A 183 13.09 -8.59 13.62
C LEU A 183 12.23 -9.14 14.75
N GLN A 184 12.85 -9.71 15.81
CA GLN A 184 12.12 -10.15 17.01
C GLN A 184 11.47 -8.99 17.79
N HIS A 185 11.97 -7.76 17.60
CA HIS A 185 11.56 -6.58 18.36
C HIS A 185 10.84 -5.53 17.51
N VAL A 186 10.62 -5.82 16.23
CA VAL A 186 9.96 -4.90 15.30
C VAL A 186 8.62 -5.47 14.88
N GLN A 187 7.57 -4.66 14.97
CA GLN A 187 6.27 -4.99 14.42
C GLN A 187 6.24 -4.70 12.91
N ILE A 188 5.72 -5.61 12.11
CA ILE A 188 5.59 -5.43 10.66
C ILE A 188 4.10 -5.54 10.29
N GLU A 189 3.52 -4.44 9.84
CA GLU A 189 2.18 -4.40 9.26
C GLU A 189 2.29 -4.37 7.74
N VAL A 190 1.66 -5.33 7.10
CA VAL A 190 1.72 -5.51 5.65
C VAL A 190 0.38 -5.11 5.04
N ALA A 191 0.39 -4.09 4.20
CA ALA A 191 -0.79 -3.66 3.46
C ALA A 191 -1.12 -4.67 2.36
N CYS A 192 -2.19 -5.43 2.58
CA CYS A 192 -2.64 -6.51 1.72
C CYS A 192 -4.16 -6.48 1.56
N ASP A 193 -4.64 -6.04 0.39
CA ASP A 193 -6.07 -5.89 0.08
C ASP A 193 -6.64 -7.06 -0.72
N VAL A 194 -5.88 -8.16 -0.83
CA VAL A 194 -6.30 -9.39 -1.51
C VAL A 194 -6.27 -10.57 -0.55
N ASN A 195 -7.14 -11.55 -0.77
CA ASN A 195 -7.29 -12.77 0.05
C ASN A 195 -6.87 -14.03 -0.70
N ASN A 196 -6.15 -13.90 -1.78
CA ASN A 196 -5.68 -15.02 -2.57
C ASN A 196 -4.80 -15.94 -1.73
N PRO A 197 -5.00 -17.28 -1.75
CA PRO A 197 -4.08 -18.23 -1.18
C PRO A 197 -2.75 -18.21 -1.95
N LEU A 198 -1.74 -18.87 -1.42
CA LEU A 198 -0.40 -18.86 -2.01
C LEU A 198 -0.39 -19.46 -3.42
N CYS A 199 -1.02 -20.61 -3.62
CA CYS A 199 -1.03 -21.35 -4.88
C CYS A 199 -2.42 -21.93 -5.19
N GLY A 200 -2.55 -22.60 -6.35
CA GLY A 200 -3.80 -23.13 -6.88
C GLY A 200 -4.50 -22.16 -7.82
N GLU A 201 -5.74 -22.47 -8.23
CA GLU A 201 -6.50 -21.72 -9.25
C GLU A 201 -6.68 -20.22 -8.90
N ARG A 202 -6.74 -19.88 -7.62
CA ARG A 202 -6.83 -18.52 -7.12
C ARG A 202 -5.51 -18.01 -6.51
N GLY A 203 -4.43 -18.75 -6.71
CA GLY A 203 -3.11 -18.45 -6.16
C GLY A 203 -2.36 -17.33 -6.87
N ALA A 204 -1.19 -17.03 -6.34
CA ALA A 204 -0.33 -15.95 -6.82
C ALA A 204 0.00 -16.05 -8.32
N SER A 205 0.43 -17.24 -8.77
CA SER A 205 0.87 -17.48 -10.13
C SER A 205 -0.28 -17.40 -11.12
N ALA A 206 -1.42 -18.03 -10.79
CA ALA A 206 -2.59 -18.08 -11.66
C ALA A 206 -3.21 -16.70 -11.90
N ILE A 207 -3.36 -15.92 -10.82
CA ILE A 207 -4.06 -14.62 -10.89
C ILE A 207 -3.12 -13.48 -11.32
N PHE A 208 -1.90 -13.44 -10.79
CA PHE A 208 -1.01 -12.29 -10.95
C PHE A 208 0.21 -12.57 -11.84
N GLY A 209 0.48 -13.84 -12.20
CA GLY A 209 1.61 -14.22 -13.05
C GLY A 209 1.54 -13.62 -14.47
N PRO A 210 0.41 -13.66 -15.18
CA PRO A 210 0.32 -13.17 -16.56
C PRO A 210 0.72 -11.70 -16.73
N GLN A 211 0.32 -10.79 -15.85
CA GLN A 211 0.73 -9.38 -15.91
C GLN A 211 2.24 -9.17 -15.72
N LYS A 212 2.92 -10.13 -15.10
CA LYS A 212 4.37 -10.15 -14.86
C LYS A 212 5.15 -10.84 -15.98
N GLY A 213 4.47 -11.25 -17.06
CA GLY A 213 5.04 -11.89 -18.23
C GLY A 213 5.08 -13.43 -18.19
N ALA A 214 4.35 -14.06 -17.26
CA ALA A 214 4.28 -15.52 -17.22
C ALA A 214 3.43 -16.06 -18.38
N THR A 215 3.95 -17.06 -19.10
CA THR A 215 3.18 -17.90 -20.01
C THR A 215 2.34 -18.90 -19.21
N PRO A 216 1.35 -19.59 -19.84
CA PRO A 216 0.59 -20.63 -19.16
C PRO A 216 1.46 -21.76 -18.56
N GLU A 217 2.55 -22.12 -19.25
CA GLU A 217 3.50 -23.12 -18.77
C GLU A 217 4.28 -22.61 -17.55
N MET A 218 4.74 -21.35 -17.58
CA MET A 218 5.41 -20.71 -16.43
C MET A 218 4.45 -20.56 -15.23
N VAL A 219 3.17 -20.28 -15.47
CA VAL A 219 2.17 -20.21 -14.37
C VAL A 219 2.10 -21.54 -13.63
N LYS A 220 2.07 -22.65 -14.37
CA LYS A 220 2.05 -24.00 -13.76
C LYS A 220 3.33 -24.29 -12.99
N GLU A 221 4.49 -24.03 -13.60
CA GLU A 221 5.81 -24.22 -12.96
C GLU A 221 5.92 -23.40 -11.67
N LEU A 222 5.54 -22.13 -11.71
CA LEU A 222 5.58 -21.22 -10.56
C LEU A 222 4.60 -21.64 -9.46
N ASP A 223 3.42 -22.12 -9.83
CA ASP A 223 2.42 -22.58 -8.85
C ASP A 223 2.91 -23.85 -8.10
N GLU A 224 3.49 -24.81 -8.83
CA GLU A 224 4.13 -25.99 -8.26
C GLU A 224 5.31 -25.61 -7.33
N ALA A 225 6.12 -24.62 -7.74
CA ALA A 225 7.25 -24.09 -6.96
C ALA A 225 6.80 -23.41 -5.65
N LEU A 226 5.71 -22.63 -5.70
CA LEU A 226 5.09 -22.02 -4.51
C LEU A 226 4.50 -23.07 -3.57
N ALA A 227 3.84 -24.11 -4.11
CA ALA A 227 3.32 -25.22 -3.31
C ALA A 227 4.44 -25.99 -2.64
N HIS A 228 5.57 -26.19 -3.34
CA HIS A 228 6.77 -26.82 -2.78
C HIS A 228 7.36 -25.97 -1.64
N PHE A 229 7.52 -24.66 -1.86
CA PHE A 229 7.98 -23.72 -0.82
C PHE A 229 7.11 -23.80 0.45
N ALA A 230 5.77 -23.79 0.30
CA ALA A 230 4.86 -23.89 1.43
C ALA A 230 5.05 -25.20 2.23
N LYS A 231 5.26 -26.32 1.54
CA LYS A 231 5.52 -27.62 2.16
C LYS A 231 6.82 -27.60 2.98
N ILE A 232 7.88 -27.01 2.46
CA ILE A 232 9.16 -26.89 3.18
C ILE A 232 9.01 -25.92 4.36
N ALA A 233 8.30 -24.80 4.19
CA ALA A 233 8.03 -23.83 5.26
C ALA A 233 7.25 -24.47 6.43
N GLU A 234 6.26 -25.31 6.14
CA GLU A 234 5.52 -26.04 7.17
C GLU A 234 6.43 -27.02 7.91
N ARG A 235 7.28 -27.78 7.19
CA ARG A 235 8.18 -28.75 7.77
C ARG A 235 9.25 -28.11 8.67
N ASP A 236 9.91 -27.04 8.19
CA ASP A 236 11.10 -26.48 8.83
C ASP A 236 10.80 -25.33 9.79
N CYS A 237 9.74 -24.56 9.52
CA CYS A 237 9.36 -23.38 10.31
C CYS A 237 8.06 -23.58 11.10
N GLY A 238 7.32 -24.70 10.89
CA GLY A 238 6.02 -24.94 11.52
C GLY A 238 4.91 -23.98 11.07
N LYS A 239 5.06 -23.33 9.91
CA LYS A 239 4.15 -22.28 9.41
C LYS A 239 3.31 -22.81 8.25
N GLN A 240 2.00 -22.90 8.45
CA GLN A 240 1.03 -23.26 7.41
C GLN A 240 0.61 -22.01 6.63
N ILE A 241 1.32 -21.68 5.57
CA ILE A 241 1.12 -20.46 4.78
C ILE A 241 0.30 -20.68 3.51
N LYS A 242 0.10 -21.93 3.08
CA LYS A 242 -0.48 -22.26 1.77
C LYS A 242 -1.87 -21.65 1.56
N GLU A 243 -2.76 -21.86 2.52
CA GLU A 243 -4.17 -21.45 2.46
C GLU A 243 -4.45 -20.14 3.21
N GLN A 244 -3.41 -19.48 3.74
CA GLN A 244 -3.61 -18.23 4.47
C GLN A 244 -4.12 -17.13 3.53
N PRO A 245 -5.20 -16.40 3.87
CA PRO A 245 -5.67 -15.26 3.11
C PRO A 245 -4.56 -14.22 2.95
N GLY A 246 -4.33 -13.78 1.71
CA GLY A 246 -3.27 -12.82 1.40
C GLY A 246 -1.89 -13.44 1.19
N ALA A 247 -1.69 -14.73 1.43
CA ALA A 247 -0.40 -15.39 1.19
C ALA A 247 0.03 -15.29 -0.27
N GLY A 248 -0.91 -15.28 -1.22
CA GLY A 248 -0.65 -15.13 -2.65
C GLY A 248 -0.35 -13.70 -3.11
N ALA A 249 -0.53 -12.71 -2.25
CA ALA A 249 -0.24 -11.32 -2.58
C ALA A 249 1.23 -11.15 -3.01
N ALA A 250 1.45 -10.27 -3.98
CA ALA A 250 2.79 -9.94 -4.48
C ALA A 250 3.62 -11.15 -4.92
N GLY A 251 2.99 -12.10 -5.61
CA GLY A 251 3.69 -13.30 -6.08
C GLY A 251 4.12 -14.24 -4.97
N GLY A 252 3.32 -14.31 -3.92
CA GLY A 252 3.55 -15.14 -2.74
C GLY A 252 4.36 -14.45 -1.64
N MET A 253 4.78 -13.20 -1.82
CA MET A 253 5.51 -12.47 -0.76
C MET A 253 4.70 -12.39 0.54
N GLY A 254 3.35 -12.26 0.46
CA GLY A 254 2.49 -12.32 1.63
C GLY A 254 2.74 -13.59 2.46
N GLY A 255 2.86 -14.75 1.80
CA GLY A 255 3.19 -16.03 2.46
C GLY A 255 4.60 -16.04 3.05
N GLY A 256 5.60 -15.53 2.31
CA GLY A 256 6.97 -15.45 2.81
C GLY A 256 7.11 -14.56 4.04
N LEU A 257 6.41 -13.41 4.06
CA LEU A 257 6.37 -12.50 5.21
C LEU A 257 5.82 -13.17 6.47
N LEU A 258 4.86 -14.08 6.35
CA LEU A 258 4.31 -14.81 7.49
C LEU A 258 5.33 -15.74 8.16
N LEU A 259 6.49 -16.03 7.55
CA LEU A 259 7.59 -16.74 8.18
C LEU A 259 8.33 -15.89 9.21
N LEU A 260 8.32 -14.57 9.03
CA LEU A 260 8.97 -13.62 9.93
C LEU A 260 8.18 -13.47 11.25
N PRO A 261 8.86 -13.07 12.35
CA PRO A 261 8.17 -12.76 13.60
C PRO A 261 7.37 -11.46 13.48
N ASN A 262 6.32 -11.33 14.31
CA ASN A 262 5.53 -10.11 14.51
C ASN A 262 4.95 -9.48 13.22
N VAL A 263 4.61 -10.30 12.22
CA VAL A 263 3.99 -9.87 10.97
C VAL A 263 2.48 -10.00 11.05
N GLN A 264 1.77 -8.97 10.55
CA GLN A 264 0.33 -8.95 10.40
C GLN A 264 -0.04 -8.45 9.00
N LEU A 265 -0.83 -9.25 8.26
CA LEU A 265 -1.46 -8.80 7.01
C LEU A 265 -2.75 -8.07 7.36
N LYS A 266 -2.90 -6.83 6.89
CA LYS A 266 -4.08 -5.98 7.14
C LYS A 266 -4.47 -5.25 5.87
N ALA A 267 -5.73 -4.81 5.79
CA ALA A 267 -6.16 -3.88 4.75
C ALA A 267 -5.31 -2.60 4.80
N GLY A 268 -4.83 -2.15 3.64
CA GLY A 268 -3.92 -1.00 3.57
C GLY A 268 -4.53 0.26 4.16
N VAL A 269 -5.79 0.55 3.84
CA VAL A 269 -6.51 1.69 4.39
C VAL A 269 -6.56 1.63 5.92
N GLN A 270 -6.77 0.45 6.52
CA GLN A 270 -6.85 0.31 7.99
C GLN A 270 -5.51 0.65 8.66
N ILE A 271 -4.39 0.21 8.07
CA ILE A 271 -3.05 0.57 8.58
C ILE A 271 -2.87 2.09 8.61
N VAL A 272 -3.26 2.78 7.53
CA VAL A 272 -3.13 4.24 7.44
C VAL A 272 -4.03 4.93 8.47
N LEU A 273 -5.31 4.51 8.57
CA LEU A 273 -6.27 5.07 9.53
C LEU A 273 -5.78 4.94 10.99
N ASP A 274 -5.24 3.76 11.35
CA ASP A 274 -4.75 3.48 12.70
C ASP A 274 -3.48 4.29 13.00
N ASN A 275 -2.52 4.34 12.08
CA ASN A 275 -1.27 5.06 12.28
C ASN A 275 -1.46 6.59 12.35
N LEU A 276 -2.43 7.14 11.63
CA LEU A 276 -2.79 8.56 11.69
C LEU A 276 -3.80 8.87 12.81
N LYS A 277 -4.20 7.87 13.58
CA LYS A 277 -5.15 8.02 14.70
C LYS A 277 -6.42 8.75 14.28
N LEU A 278 -6.94 8.43 13.10
CA LEU A 278 -8.11 9.11 12.54
C LEU A 278 -9.29 9.11 13.52
N ALA A 279 -9.56 8.00 14.19
CA ALA A 279 -10.67 7.87 15.14
C ALA A 279 -10.60 8.91 16.28
N GLU A 280 -9.39 9.19 16.80
CA GLU A 280 -9.18 10.20 17.85
C GLU A 280 -9.53 11.61 17.34
N GLN A 281 -9.11 11.94 16.11
CA GLN A 281 -9.38 13.25 15.52
C GLN A 281 -10.85 13.45 15.15
N VAL A 282 -11.47 12.42 14.60
CA VAL A 282 -12.86 12.46 14.14
C VAL A 282 -13.83 12.55 15.31
N LYS A 283 -13.53 11.92 16.46
CA LYS A 283 -14.39 11.94 17.65
C LYS A 283 -14.80 13.36 18.05
N GLU A 284 -13.91 14.33 17.91
CA GLU A 284 -14.14 15.73 18.26
C GLU A 284 -14.51 16.62 17.06
N ALA A 285 -14.59 16.06 15.85
CA ALA A 285 -14.89 16.82 14.66
C ALA A 285 -16.36 17.21 14.58
N ASP A 286 -16.65 18.36 13.99
CA ASP A 286 -18.00 18.78 13.58
C ASP A 286 -18.30 18.34 12.15
N LEU A 287 -17.26 18.20 11.31
CA LEU A 287 -17.35 17.80 9.92
C LEU A 287 -16.11 17.00 9.53
N VAL A 288 -16.31 15.94 8.77
CA VAL A 288 -15.23 15.17 8.13
C VAL A 288 -15.32 15.34 6.63
N ILE A 289 -14.20 15.67 5.99
CA ILE A 289 -14.09 15.82 4.54
C ILE A 289 -13.08 14.80 4.03
N THR A 290 -13.49 13.99 3.07
CA THR A 290 -12.63 13.03 2.38
C THR A 290 -12.67 13.27 0.88
N GLY A 291 -11.96 12.46 0.10
CA GLY A 291 -11.97 12.55 -1.35
C GLY A 291 -10.98 11.61 -2.00
N GLU A 292 -11.13 11.44 -3.30
CA GLU A 292 -10.23 10.70 -4.18
C GLU A 292 -10.33 11.26 -5.61
N GLY A 293 -9.40 10.88 -6.49
CA GLY A 293 -9.40 11.37 -7.88
C GLY A 293 -10.63 10.95 -8.68
N ARG A 294 -11.16 9.75 -8.47
CA ARG A 294 -12.35 9.23 -9.14
C ARG A 294 -13.15 8.32 -8.23
N MET A 295 -14.40 8.69 -7.99
CA MET A 295 -15.33 7.89 -7.19
C MET A 295 -16.28 7.08 -8.08
N ASP A 296 -16.37 5.79 -7.80
CA ASP A 296 -17.20 4.81 -8.50
C ASP A 296 -17.60 3.67 -7.54
N ALA A 297 -18.30 2.64 -8.04
CA ALA A 297 -18.67 1.48 -7.23
C ALA A 297 -17.47 0.72 -6.66
N GLN A 298 -16.28 0.83 -7.23
CA GLN A 298 -15.08 0.21 -6.67
C GLN A 298 -14.58 0.92 -5.41
N SER A 299 -15.00 2.17 -5.17
CA SER A 299 -14.61 2.94 -3.98
C SER A 299 -15.04 2.25 -2.67
N ILE A 300 -16.13 1.46 -2.69
CA ILE A 300 -16.61 0.70 -1.51
C ILE A 300 -15.73 -0.52 -1.17
N LEU A 301 -14.86 -0.93 -2.07
CA LEU A 301 -14.00 -2.11 -1.91
C LEU A 301 -12.70 -1.82 -1.12
N GLY A 302 -12.80 -1.04 -0.05
CA GLY A 302 -11.67 -0.79 0.84
C GLY A 302 -10.81 0.44 0.52
N LYS A 303 -11.28 1.34 -0.37
CA LYS A 303 -10.56 2.59 -0.64
C LYS A 303 -10.71 3.61 0.50
N THR A 304 -9.80 4.55 0.52
CA THR A 304 -9.65 5.62 1.52
C THR A 304 -10.97 6.32 1.89
N PRO A 305 -11.80 6.84 0.95
CA PRO A 305 -13.00 7.59 1.34
C PRO A 305 -13.97 6.80 2.19
N ILE A 306 -14.11 5.52 1.89
CA ILE A 306 -15.02 4.63 2.64
C ILE A 306 -14.43 4.26 4.01
N GLY A 307 -13.11 4.06 4.10
CA GLY A 307 -12.44 3.84 5.39
C GLY A 307 -12.64 5.05 6.33
N VAL A 308 -12.45 6.25 5.82
CA VAL A 308 -12.68 7.51 6.54
C VAL A 308 -14.15 7.64 6.95
N ALA A 309 -15.08 7.41 6.02
CA ALA A 309 -16.51 7.52 6.29
C ALA A 309 -16.97 6.53 7.37
N ARG A 310 -16.58 5.26 7.27
CA ARG A 310 -16.90 4.25 8.29
C ARG A 310 -16.36 4.62 9.66
N THR A 311 -15.14 5.14 9.75
CA THR A 311 -14.58 5.63 11.02
C THR A 311 -15.39 6.80 11.57
N ALA A 312 -15.77 7.77 10.73
CA ALA A 312 -16.57 8.92 11.14
C ALA A 312 -17.96 8.53 11.63
N LYS A 313 -18.60 7.56 10.97
CA LYS A 313 -19.94 7.09 11.36
C LYS A 313 -19.97 6.35 12.69
N GLN A 314 -18.86 5.79 13.16
CA GLN A 314 -18.78 5.26 14.54
C GLN A 314 -19.03 6.34 15.61
N PHE A 315 -18.77 7.60 15.27
CA PHE A 315 -18.97 8.76 16.13
C PHE A 315 -20.14 9.66 15.67
N ASN A 316 -21.00 9.17 14.77
CA ASN A 316 -22.13 9.91 14.20
C ASN A 316 -21.75 11.25 13.56
N LYS A 317 -20.57 11.35 12.93
CA LYS A 317 -20.11 12.58 12.28
C LYS A 317 -20.58 12.68 10.84
N PRO A 318 -20.93 13.89 10.35
CA PRO A 318 -21.23 14.11 8.95
C PRO A 318 -19.96 13.98 8.10
N VAL A 319 -20.10 13.35 6.92
CA VAL A 319 -18.99 13.10 5.98
C VAL A 319 -19.33 13.62 4.61
N ILE A 320 -18.49 14.49 4.09
CA ILE A 320 -18.56 14.99 2.71
C ILE A 320 -17.36 14.44 1.92
N ALA A 321 -17.60 13.99 0.67
CA ALA A 321 -16.54 13.69 -0.26
C ALA A 321 -16.42 14.80 -1.31
N ILE A 322 -15.19 15.31 -1.53
CA ILE A 322 -14.85 16.18 -2.65
C ILE A 322 -13.90 15.41 -3.55
N VAL A 323 -14.30 15.17 -4.79
CA VAL A 323 -13.65 14.18 -5.67
C VAL A 323 -13.29 14.79 -7.03
N GLY A 324 -12.27 14.24 -7.69
CA GLY A 324 -11.88 14.67 -9.02
C GLY A 324 -13.04 14.54 -10.01
N CYS A 325 -13.56 13.34 -10.17
CA CYS A 325 -14.71 13.05 -11.02
C CYS A 325 -15.58 11.90 -10.46
N LEU A 326 -16.77 11.74 -11.03
CA LEU A 326 -17.73 10.69 -10.71
C LEU A 326 -17.94 9.77 -11.90
N ARG A 327 -18.23 8.50 -11.64
CA ARG A 327 -18.86 7.59 -12.59
C ARG A 327 -20.34 7.41 -12.27
N GLU A 328 -21.10 6.83 -13.20
CA GLU A 328 -22.57 6.67 -13.08
C GLU A 328 -22.99 5.82 -11.87
N ASP A 329 -22.11 4.92 -11.41
CA ASP A 329 -22.37 3.97 -10.34
C ASP A 329 -21.88 4.45 -8.95
N TYR A 330 -21.50 5.72 -8.79
CA TYR A 330 -20.92 6.24 -7.55
C TYR A 330 -21.90 6.29 -6.37
N GLU A 331 -23.21 6.34 -6.62
CA GLU A 331 -24.23 6.55 -5.57
C GLU A 331 -24.22 5.48 -4.47
N VAL A 332 -23.66 4.32 -4.75
CA VAL A 332 -23.49 3.24 -3.75
C VAL A 332 -22.70 3.69 -2.51
N VAL A 333 -21.88 4.75 -2.60
CA VAL A 333 -21.08 5.24 -1.46
C VAL A 333 -21.94 5.85 -0.36
N TYR A 334 -23.17 6.28 -0.67
CA TYR A 334 -24.10 6.82 0.34
C TYR A 334 -24.51 5.75 1.36
N GLU A 335 -24.66 4.51 0.94
CA GLU A 335 -24.95 3.38 1.84
C GLU A 335 -23.74 3.01 2.73
N HIS A 336 -22.56 3.55 2.40
CA HIS A 336 -21.32 3.29 3.10
C HIS A 336 -20.79 4.46 3.95
N GLY A 337 -21.67 5.44 4.23
CA GLY A 337 -21.43 6.48 5.23
C GLY A 337 -20.96 7.83 4.68
N ILE A 338 -20.94 8.02 3.38
CA ILE A 338 -20.78 9.35 2.78
C ILE A 338 -22.14 10.03 2.70
N ASP A 339 -22.26 11.26 3.20
CA ASP A 339 -23.53 11.98 3.22
C ASP A 339 -23.75 12.84 1.96
N ALA A 340 -22.66 13.34 1.34
CA ALA A 340 -22.73 14.12 0.11
C ALA A 340 -21.42 14.03 -0.69
N VAL A 341 -21.52 14.10 -2.01
CA VAL A 341 -20.37 14.03 -2.94
C VAL A 341 -20.37 15.23 -3.88
N PHE A 342 -19.21 15.86 -4.05
CA PHE A 342 -19.03 17.05 -4.90
C PHE A 342 -17.84 16.84 -5.86
N PRO A 343 -18.06 16.73 -7.18
CA PRO A 343 -16.98 16.67 -8.16
C PRO A 343 -16.39 18.07 -8.41
N ILE A 344 -15.10 18.12 -8.76
CA ILE A 344 -14.39 19.38 -8.96
C ILE A 344 -14.33 19.84 -10.43
N ILE A 345 -14.67 18.99 -11.39
CA ILE A 345 -14.63 19.34 -12.81
C ILE A 345 -15.68 20.41 -13.10
N ARG A 346 -15.23 21.60 -13.49
CA ARG A 346 -16.08 22.79 -13.70
C ARG A 346 -16.41 23.04 -15.18
N ASN A 347 -15.48 22.71 -16.07
CA ASN A 347 -15.59 22.95 -17.49
C ASN A 347 -15.26 21.67 -18.26
N LEU A 348 -15.84 21.55 -19.43
CA LEU A 348 -15.41 20.55 -20.41
C LEU A 348 -14.03 20.93 -20.94
N GLY A 349 -13.15 19.97 -21.09
CA GLY A 349 -11.79 20.17 -21.58
C GLY A 349 -11.10 18.83 -21.82
N ASP A 350 -9.90 18.87 -22.36
CA ASP A 350 -9.05 17.69 -22.45
C ASP A 350 -8.49 17.29 -21.06
N LEU A 351 -8.18 16.04 -20.89
CA LEU A 351 -7.70 15.50 -19.62
C LEU A 351 -6.45 16.24 -19.09
N PRO A 352 -5.40 16.52 -19.90
CA PRO A 352 -4.23 17.26 -19.42
C PRO A 352 -4.55 18.64 -18.86
N THR A 353 -5.49 19.36 -19.48
CA THR A 353 -5.95 20.68 -19.01
C THR A 353 -6.72 20.56 -17.70
N ILE A 354 -7.63 19.60 -17.60
CA ILE A 354 -8.42 19.34 -16.37
C ILE A 354 -7.49 18.99 -15.20
N LEU A 355 -6.50 18.10 -15.40
CA LEU A 355 -5.55 17.71 -14.36
C LEU A 355 -4.71 18.91 -13.86
N LYS A 356 -4.24 19.78 -14.76
CA LYS A 356 -3.50 21.00 -14.38
C LYS A 356 -4.33 22.01 -13.58
N GLN A 357 -5.64 22.04 -13.79
CA GLN A 357 -6.56 22.92 -13.06
C GLN A 357 -7.07 22.32 -11.75
N GLY A 358 -6.63 21.12 -11.38
CA GLY A 358 -7.14 20.35 -10.26
C GLY A 358 -7.17 21.15 -8.95
N GLU A 359 -6.07 21.79 -8.55
CA GLU A 359 -5.98 22.58 -7.33
C GLU A 359 -6.98 23.75 -7.30
N GLN A 360 -7.01 24.55 -8.37
CA GLN A 360 -7.90 25.71 -8.45
C GLN A 360 -9.38 25.30 -8.43
N ASN A 361 -9.73 24.24 -9.14
CA ASN A 361 -11.07 23.70 -9.18
C ASN A 361 -11.48 23.16 -7.80
N LEU A 362 -10.58 22.46 -7.12
CA LEU A 362 -10.81 21.94 -5.77
C LEU A 362 -11.03 23.05 -4.75
N ILE A 363 -10.19 24.10 -4.74
CA ILE A 363 -10.38 25.28 -3.88
C ILE A 363 -11.76 25.91 -4.11
N SER A 364 -12.16 26.08 -5.37
CA SER A 364 -13.45 26.68 -5.73
C SER A 364 -14.63 25.84 -5.28
N THR A 365 -14.57 24.50 -5.49
CA THR A 365 -15.63 23.58 -5.05
C THR A 365 -15.71 23.54 -3.53
N ALA A 366 -14.58 23.44 -2.84
CA ALA A 366 -14.50 23.49 -1.39
C ALA A 366 -15.10 24.78 -0.80
N GLN A 367 -14.81 25.93 -1.42
CA GLN A 367 -15.41 27.21 -1.02
C GLN A 367 -16.94 27.22 -1.22
N ASN A 368 -17.46 26.65 -2.31
CA ASN A 368 -18.90 26.59 -2.55
C ASN A 368 -19.61 25.65 -1.57
N VAL A 369 -18.99 24.50 -1.24
CA VAL A 369 -19.48 23.60 -0.20
C VAL A 369 -19.52 24.30 1.16
N ALA A 370 -18.45 25.04 1.52
CA ALA A 370 -18.43 25.82 2.74
C ALA A 370 -19.52 26.90 2.77
N ARG A 371 -19.79 27.58 1.64
CA ARG A 371 -20.91 28.55 1.53
C ARG A 371 -22.26 27.87 1.77
N LEU A 372 -22.49 26.69 1.16
CA LEU A 372 -23.72 25.93 1.37
C LEU A 372 -23.92 25.60 2.87
N LEU A 373 -22.87 25.17 3.54
CA LEU A 373 -22.92 24.87 4.98
C LEU A 373 -23.10 26.10 5.87
N SER A 374 -22.79 27.30 5.38
CA SER A 374 -23.01 28.56 6.11
C SER A 374 -24.44 29.12 5.98
N LEU A 375 -25.26 28.56 5.09
CA LEU A 375 -26.68 28.90 4.95
C LEU A 375 -27.48 28.23 6.06
N LYS A 376 -27.62 28.86 7.21
CA LYS A 376 -28.46 28.39 8.32
C LYS A 376 -29.73 29.22 8.40
#